data_5c7749024aab2475c53072a2099dd563
#
_entry.id   5c7749024aab2475c53072a2099dd563
#
_cell.length_a   1.000
_cell.length_b   1.000
_cell.length_c   1.000
_cell.angle_alpha   90.00
_cell.angle_beta   90.00
_cell.angle_gamma   90.00
#
_symmetry.space_group_name_H-M   'P 1'
#
loop_
_entity.id
_entity.type
_entity.pdbx_description
1 polymer ?
#
loop_
_entity_poly.entity_id
_entity_poly.type
_entity_poly.pdbx_seq_one_letter_code
_entity_poly.pdbx_strand_id
1 'polypeptide(L)'
;MTYPYSAPASEALFESARAVIPGGVNSPVRAFQAVGGTPRFMIAGRGPYLTDADAREYVDLVCSWGPMILGHAHPEVVDAVRRAVTAGTSFGTPTAGEIDLAEEIVTRMEPVVAAVRLVNSGTEATMSAIRLARGFTGRAKVVKF
;
A
#
# COMPACT_ATOMS: atom_id res chain seq x y z
N MET A 1 -5.44 -0.49 -28.74
CA MET A 1 -6.64 0.20 -28.25
C MET A 1 -6.21 1.53 -27.70
N THR A 2 -6.65 2.62 -28.29
CA THR A 2 -6.49 3.95 -27.69
C THR A 2 -7.46 4.03 -26.51
N TYR A 3 -6.95 4.30 -25.33
CA TYR A 3 -7.78 4.58 -24.15
C TYR A 3 -8.75 5.70 -24.52
N PRO A 4 -10.04 5.63 -24.16
CA PRO A 4 -11.08 6.50 -24.75
C PRO A 4 -10.93 7.97 -24.42
N TYR A 5 -9.97 8.36 -23.57
CA TYR A 5 -9.79 9.75 -23.16
C TYR A 5 -8.33 10.17 -23.18
N SER A 6 -8.04 11.30 -23.82
CA SER A 6 -6.75 11.99 -23.75
C SER A 6 -6.42 12.33 -22.30
N ALA A 7 -5.16 12.23 -21.90
CA ALA A 7 -4.69 12.52 -20.55
C ALA A 7 -3.31 13.21 -20.60
N PRO A 8 -3.25 14.44 -21.15
CA PRO A 8 -1.99 15.11 -21.44
C PRO A 8 -1.13 15.36 -20.20
N ALA A 9 -1.73 15.65 -19.04
CA ALA A 9 -0.97 15.81 -17.80
C ALA A 9 -0.36 14.48 -17.33
N SER A 10 -1.12 13.39 -17.37
CA SER A 10 -0.62 12.05 -17.05
C SER A 10 0.44 11.59 -18.06
N GLU A 11 0.31 11.93 -19.35
CA GLU A 11 1.30 11.62 -20.38
C GLU A 11 2.63 12.31 -20.09
N ALA A 12 2.62 13.62 -19.79
CA ALA A 12 3.82 14.38 -19.45
C ALA A 12 4.50 13.85 -18.17
N LEU A 13 3.72 13.47 -17.15
CA LEU A 13 4.24 12.86 -15.93
C LEU A 13 4.85 11.49 -16.21
N PHE A 14 4.25 10.69 -17.07
CA PHE A 14 4.77 9.36 -17.42
C PHE A 14 6.09 9.46 -18.21
N GLU A 15 6.22 10.40 -19.14
CA GLU A 15 7.49 10.68 -19.82
C GLU A 15 8.59 11.07 -18.82
N SER A 16 8.28 11.97 -17.90
CA SER A 16 9.21 12.37 -16.85
C SER A 16 9.59 11.17 -15.94
N ALA A 17 8.63 10.33 -15.60
CA ALA A 17 8.87 9.13 -14.78
C ALA A 17 9.79 8.14 -15.51
N ARG A 18 9.59 7.91 -16.82
CA ARG A 18 10.44 7.00 -17.62
C ARG A 18 11.90 7.45 -17.70
N ALA A 19 12.17 8.72 -17.58
CA ALA A 19 13.53 9.24 -17.58
C ALA A 19 14.33 8.86 -16.32
N VAL A 20 13.66 8.57 -15.20
CA VAL A 20 14.29 8.37 -13.88
C VAL A 20 13.86 7.10 -13.16
N ILE A 21 12.81 6.43 -13.62
CA ILE A 21 12.29 5.19 -13.03
C ILE A 21 12.23 4.12 -14.12
N PRO A 22 12.84 2.94 -13.95
CA PRO A 22 12.74 1.85 -14.92
C PRO A 22 11.30 1.50 -15.26
N GLY A 23 10.91 1.67 -16.54
CA GLY A 23 9.54 1.46 -16.99
C GLY A 23 8.54 2.55 -16.60
N GLY A 24 9.00 3.64 -15.94
CA GLY A 24 8.18 4.78 -15.53
C GLY A 24 7.28 4.51 -14.30
N VAL A 25 7.44 3.37 -13.63
CA VAL A 25 6.59 2.95 -12.50
C VAL A 25 7.37 2.13 -11.48
N ASN A 26 6.97 2.18 -10.21
CA ASN A 26 7.55 1.37 -9.14
C ASN A 26 6.87 -0.01 -8.97
N SER A 27 5.91 -0.33 -9.84
CA SER A 27 5.30 -1.66 -9.94
C SER A 27 4.90 -1.93 -11.39
N PRO A 28 5.36 -3.04 -12.02
CA PRO A 28 5.16 -3.30 -13.45
C PRO A 28 3.70 -3.25 -13.91
N VAL A 29 2.77 -3.67 -13.07
CA VAL A 29 1.33 -3.66 -13.40
C VAL A 29 0.80 -2.24 -13.64
N ARG A 30 1.42 -1.22 -13.06
CA ARG A 30 1.00 0.18 -13.20
C ARG A 30 1.43 0.80 -14.53
N ALA A 31 2.32 0.16 -15.30
CA ALA A 31 2.79 0.67 -16.60
C ALA A 31 1.78 0.49 -17.74
N PHE A 32 0.65 -0.15 -17.52
CA PHE A 32 -0.39 -0.43 -18.53
C PHE A 32 0.09 -1.23 -19.75
N GLN A 33 1.24 -1.90 -19.66
CA GLN A 33 1.81 -2.66 -20.80
C GLN A 33 0.84 -3.73 -21.34
N ALA A 34 0.10 -4.39 -20.45
CA ALA A 34 -0.84 -5.45 -20.85
C ALA A 34 -2.16 -4.90 -21.43
N VAL A 35 -2.54 -3.67 -21.10
CA VAL A 35 -3.83 -3.10 -21.49
C VAL A 35 -3.69 -1.93 -22.47
N GLY A 36 -2.49 -1.39 -22.60
CA GLY A 36 -2.20 -0.22 -23.44
C GLY A 36 -2.72 1.08 -22.86
N GLY A 37 -2.35 2.18 -23.52
CA GLY A 37 -2.67 3.53 -23.07
C GLY A 37 -1.67 4.10 -22.07
N THR A 38 -1.98 5.29 -21.54
CA THR A 38 -1.13 6.00 -20.58
C THR A 38 -1.62 5.77 -19.16
N PRO A 39 -0.75 5.36 -18.22
CA PRO A 39 -1.08 5.27 -16.81
C PRO A 39 -1.64 6.60 -16.28
N ARG A 40 -2.66 6.55 -15.46
CA ARG A 40 -3.22 7.74 -14.82
C ARG A 40 -2.43 8.06 -13.54
N PHE A 41 -1.99 9.32 -13.43
CA PHE A 41 -1.31 9.80 -12.24
C PHE A 41 -2.34 10.44 -11.30
N MET A 42 -2.57 9.83 -10.15
CA MET A 42 -3.53 10.31 -9.17
C MET A 42 -2.93 11.44 -8.34
N ILE A 43 -3.69 12.50 -8.13
CA ILE A 43 -3.31 13.68 -7.33
C ILE A 43 -4.12 13.81 -6.04
N ALA A 44 -5.29 13.18 -5.97
CA ALA A 44 -6.14 13.22 -4.79
C ALA A 44 -7.01 11.96 -4.69
N GLY A 45 -7.50 11.69 -3.48
CA GLY A 45 -8.52 10.70 -3.22
C GLY A 45 -9.41 11.13 -2.06
N ARG A 46 -10.73 10.88 -2.17
CA ARG A 46 -11.71 11.18 -1.12
C ARG A 46 -12.83 10.15 -1.13
N GLY A 47 -13.05 9.50 0.02
CA GLY A 47 -14.05 8.43 0.11
C GLY A 47 -13.78 7.37 -0.96
N PRO A 48 -14.75 7.02 -1.81
CA PRO A 48 -14.58 6.01 -2.86
C PRO A 48 -13.99 6.56 -4.16
N TYR A 49 -13.55 7.81 -4.21
CA TYR A 49 -13.14 8.48 -5.44
C TYR A 49 -11.66 8.81 -5.48
N LEU A 50 -11.08 8.71 -6.68
CA LEU A 50 -9.72 9.16 -7.02
C LEU A 50 -9.81 10.24 -8.09
N THR A 51 -8.94 11.25 -8.00
CA THR A 51 -8.81 12.31 -9.01
C THR A 51 -7.44 12.23 -9.65
N ASP A 52 -7.37 12.20 -10.98
CA ASP A 52 -6.12 12.18 -11.74
C ASP A 52 -5.57 13.60 -12.01
N ALA A 53 -4.35 13.64 -12.55
CA ALA A 53 -3.66 14.88 -12.91
C ALA A 53 -4.37 15.68 -14.03
N ASP A 54 -5.27 15.05 -14.75
CA ASP A 54 -6.11 15.67 -15.78
C ASP A 54 -7.49 16.10 -15.20
N ALA A 55 -7.63 16.15 -13.86
CA ALA A 55 -8.81 16.54 -13.09
C ALA A 55 -10.05 15.66 -13.34
N ARG A 56 -9.84 14.38 -13.71
CA ARG A 56 -10.93 13.41 -13.83
C ARG A 56 -11.10 12.62 -12.56
N GLU A 57 -12.35 12.34 -12.24
CA GLU A 57 -12.72 11.53 -11.10
C GLU A 57 -13.06 10.09 -11.52
N TYR A 58 -12.62 9.12 -10.72
CA TYR A 58 -12.84 7.69 -10.89
C TYR A 58 -13.35 7.08 -9.60
N VAL A 59 -14.27 6.13 -9.70
CA VAL A 59 -14.58 5.25 -8.57
C VAL A 59 -13.42 4.27 -8.37
N ASP A 60 -12.86 4.25 -7.17
CA ASP A 60 -11.77 3.34 -6.83
C ASP A 60 -12.30 1.94 -6.47
N LEU A 61 -12.20 1.03 -7.42
CA LEU A 61 -12.52 -0.40 -7.22
C LEU A 61 -11.31 -1.24 -6.82
N VAL A 62 -10.13 -0.61 -6.68
CA VAL A 62 -8.88 -1.29 -6.33
C VAL A 62 -8.60 -1.19 -4.83
N CYS A 63 -9.02 -0.10 -4.18
CA CYS A 63 -8.90 0.14 -2.74
C CYS A 63 -7.46 -0.08 -2.23
N SER A 64 -6.46 0.44 -2.98
CA SER A 64 -5.01 0.29 -2.69
C SER A 64 -4.56 -1.18 -2.51
N TRP A 65 -5.20 -2.10 -3.26
CA TRP A 65 -5.00 -3.56 -3.18
C TRP A 65 -5.46 -4.18 -1.84
N GLY A 66 -6.52 -3.60 -1.26
CA GLY A 66 -7.23 -4.15 -0.11
C GLY A 66 -7.21 -3.31 1.18
N PRO A 67 -6.17 -2.55 1.55
CA PRO A 67 -6.13 -1.87 2.85
C PRO A 67 -7.08 -0.67 2.98
N MET A 68 -7.59 -0.11 1.88
CA MET A 68 -8.42 1.12 1.89
C MET A 68 -9.91 0.86 2.20
N ILE A 69 -10.22 0.11 3.25
CA ILE A 69 -11.59 -0.26 3.61
C ILE A 69 -12.46 0.91 4.07
N LEU A 70 -11.86 1.99 4.58
CA LEU A 70 -12.55 3.22 4.99
C LEU A 70 -12.62 4.26 3.86
N GLY A 71 -12.08 3.94 2.69
CA GLY A 71 -11.91 4.89 1.59
C GLY A 71 -10.75 5.87 1.81
N HIS A 72 -10.57 6.75 0.83
CA HIS A 72 -9.51 7.75 0.83
C HIS A 72 -9.78 8.89 1.80
N ALA A 73 -8.74 9.35 2.47
CA ALA A 73 -8.74 10.53 3.33
C ALA A 73 -9.87 10.53 4.37
N HIS A 74 -10.12 9.38 5.01
CA HIS A 74 -11.13 9.29 6.08
C HIS A 74 -10.82 10.31 7.18
N PRO A 75 -11.78 11.16 7.60
CA PRO A 75 -11.50 12.29 8.48
C PRO A 75 -10.81 11.91 9.79
N GLU A 76 -11.29 10.88 10.46
CA GLU A 76 -10.72 10.42 11.73
C GLU A 76 -9.27 9.92 11.57
N VAL A 77 -8.97 9.21 10.46
CA VAL A 77 -7.63 8.74 10.15
C VAL A 77 -6.70 9.93 9.87
N VAL A 78 -7.16 10.90 9.05
CA VAL A 78 -6.39 12.11 8.75
C VAL A 78 -6.08 12.89 10.03
N ASP A 79 -7.06 13.05 10.92
CA ASP A 79 -6.86 13.77 12.16
C ASP A 79 -5.94 13.03 13.14
N ALA A 80 -6.02 11.70 13.21
CA ALA A 80 -5.08 10.89 13.98
C ALA A 80 -3.64 11.02 13.46
N VAL A 81 -3.45 10.96 12.14
CA VAL A 81 -2.14 11.14 11.51
C VAL A 81 -1.59 12.54 11.76
N ARG A 82 -2.41 13.59 11.62
CA ARG A 82 -2.02 14.98 11.92
C ARG A 82 -1.52 15.13 13.35
N ARG A 83 -2.21 14.55 14.33
CA ARG A 83 -1.76 14.59 15.74
C ARG A 83 -0.43 13.84 15.92
N ALA A 84 -0.30 12.64 15.34
CA ALA A 84 0.92 11.85 15.48
C ALA A 84 2.15 12.53 14.86
N VAL A 85 2.01 13.12 13.68
CA VAL A 85 3.10 13.81 12.97
C VAL A 85 3.69 14.95 13.79
N THR A 86 2.89 15.67 14.61
CA THR A 86 3.39 16.77 15.46
C THR A 86 4.35 16.29 16.54
N ALA A 87 4.27 15.03 16.95
CA ALA A 87 5.17 14.42 17.94
C ALA A 87 6.38 13.72 17.31
N GLY A 88 6.40 13.58 15.97
CA GLY A 88 7.42 12.85 15.22
C GLY A 88 6.95 11.51 14.70
N THR A 89 7.61 11.02 13.65
CA THR A 89 7.22 9.81 12.91
C THR A 89 8.24 8.69 12.94
N SER A 90 9.45 8.94 13.50
CA SER A 90 10.52 7.93 13.56
C SER A 90 11.47 8.26 14.72
N PHE A 91 11.63 7.31 15.63
CA PHE A 91 12.42 7.53 16.85
C PHE A 91 13.61 6.58 16.98
N GLY A 92 13.67 5.49 16.20
CA GLY A 92 14.70 4.46 16.32
C GLY A 92 14.64 3.67 17.65
N THR A 93 13.51 3.76 18.37
CA THR A 93 13.23 3.10 19.65
C THR A 93 11.79 2.61 19.67
N PRO A 94 11.43 1.67 20.59
CA PRO A 94 10.04 1.23 20.75
C PRO A 94 9.10 2.41 21.10
N THR A 95 7.84 2.29 20.68
CA THR A 95 6.80 3.27 20.93
C THR A 95 5.54 2.62 21.52
N ALA A 96 4.74 3.39 22.27
CA ALA A 96 3.49 2.89 22.82
C ALA A 96 2.50 2.44 21.71
N GLY A 97 2.43 3.16 20.60
CA GLY A 97 1.54 2.81 19.48
C GLY A 97 1.81 1.44 18.84
N GLU A 98 3.03 0.92 18.95
CA GLU A 98 3.32 -0.47 18.53
C GLU A 98 2.64 -1.49 19.43
N ILE A 99 2.60 -1.21 20.74
CA ILE A 99 1.95 -2.07 21.74
C ILE A 99 0.44 -2.04 21.52
N ASP A 100 -0.14 -0.84 21.41
CA ASP A 100 -1.58 -0.65 21.20
C ASP A 100 -2.08 -1.43 19.98
N LEU A 101 -1.34 -1.33 18.85
CA LEU A 101 -1.68 -2.04 17.62
C LEU A 101 -1.54 -3.58 17.79
N ALA A 102 -0.48 -4.05 18.43
CA ALA A 102 -0.25 -5.46 18.64
C ALA A 102 -1.34 -6.08 19.57
N GLU A 103 -1.72 -5.39 20.63
CA GLU A 103 -2.79 -5.79 21.54
C GLU A 103 -4.15 -5.87 20.83
N GLU A 104 -4.47 -4.89 19.99
CA GLU A 104 -5.69 -4.87 19.19
C GLU A 104 -5.76 -6.09 18.24
N ILE A 105 -4.66 -6.43 17.58
CA ILE A 105 -4.59 -7.60 16.69
C ILE A 105 -4.76 -8.89 17.48
N VAL A 106 -4.04 -9.06 18.59
CA VAL A 106 -4.12 -10.26 19.43
C VAL A 106 -5.53 -10.45 19.95
N THR A 107 -6.14 -9.40 20.51
CA THR A 107 -7.50 -9.45 21.07
C THR A 107 -8.54 -9.86 20.03
N ARG A 108 -8.45 -9.31 18.81
CA ARG A 108 -9.40 -9.65 17.73
C ARG A 108 -9.22 -11.03 17.15
N MET A 109 -8.05 -11.61 17.29
CA MET A 109 -7.69 -12.90 16.68
C MET A 109 -7.48 -14.02 17.69
N GLU A 110 -7.92 -13.85 18.95
CA GLU A 110 -7.91 -14.93 19.95
C GLU A 110 -8.76 -16.13 19.50
N PRO A 111 -8.35 -17.35 19.82
CA PRO A 111 -7.09 -17.77 20.46
C PRO A 111 -5.96 -18.09 19.46
N VAL A 112 -6.11 -17.70 18.19
CA VAL A 112 -5.22 -18.13 17.09
C VAL A 112 -3.89 -17.35 17.10
N VAL A 113 -3.93 -16.07 17.44
CA VAL A 113 -2.75 -15.20 17.48
C VAL A 113 -2.42 -14.84 18.91
N ALA A 114 -1.25 -15.30 19.41
CA ALA A 114 -0.77 -15.01 20.75
C ALA A 114 0.24 -13.86 20.82
N ALA A 115 0.89 -13.53 19.69
CA ALA A 115 1.88 -12.47 19.61
C ALA A 115 2.00 -11.94 18.18
N VAL A 116 2.39 -10.68 18.04
CA VAL A 116 2.55 -9.99 16.76
C VAL A 116 3.94 -9.40 16.65
N ARG A 117 4.55 -9.52 15.47
CA ARG A 117 5.73 -8.77 15.09
C ARG A 117 5.42 -7.89 13.89
N LEU A 118 5.52 -6.59 14.07
CA LEU A 118 5.35 -5.61 13.01
C LEU A 118 6.61 -5.56 12.13
N VAL A 119 6.39 -5.41 10.82
CA VAL A 119 7.43 -5.26 9.79
C VAL A 119 6.98 -4.21 8.78
N ASN A 120 7.91 -3.75 7.90
CA ASN A 120 7.63 -2.62 7.02
C ASN A 120 6.89 -2.99 5.71
N SER A 121 6.84 -4.27 5.35
CA SER A 121 6.24 -4.70 4.08
C SER A 121 5.71 -6.13 4.13
N GLY A 122 4.79 -6.46 3.22
CA GLY A 122 4.33 -7.84 3.03
C GLY A 122 5.45 -8.80 2.63
N THR A 123 6.46 -8.34 1.90
CA THR A 123 7.65 -9.12 1.55
C THR A 123 8.43 -9.51 2.80
N GLU A 124 8.67 -8.58 3.71
CA GLU A 124 9.33 -8.87 5.00
C GLU A 124 8.49 -9.79 5.88
N ALA A 125 7.17 -9.60 5.91
CA ALA A 125 6.27 -10.48 6.64
C ALA A 125 6.34 -11.92 6.11
N THR A 126 6.24 -12.11 4.79
CA THR A 126 6.34 -13.42 4.15
C THR A 126 7.71 -14.07 4.37
N MET A 127 8.79 -13.31 4.22
CA MET A 127 10.14 -13.79 4.49
C MET A 127 10.29 -14.26 5.95
N SER A 128 9.79 -13.47 6.89
CA SER A 128 9.83 -13.79 8.32
C SER A 128 8.98 -15.02 8.66
N ALA A 129 7.78 -15.13 8.06
CA ALA A 129 6.91 -16.29 8.24
C ALA A 129 7.56 -17.60 7.73
N ILE A 130 8.20 -17.57 6.56
CA ILE A 130 8.93 -18.72 6.02
C ILE A 130 10.11 -19.11 6.92
N ARG A 131 10.85 -18.13 7.43
CA ARG A 131 11.95 -18.39 8.37
C ARG A 131 11.44 -19.02 9.67
N LEU A 132 10.36 -18.48 10.23
CA LEU A 132 9.74 -19.00 11.44
C LEU A 132 9.24 -20.44 11.23
N ALA A 133 8.54 -20.71 10.13
CA ALA A 133 8.03 -22.03 9.80
C ALA A 133 9.19 -23.06 9.65
N ARG A 134 10.27 -22.69 8.99
CA ARG A 134 11.46 -23.55 8.87
C ARG A 134 12.14 -23.78 10.22
N GLY A 135 12.29 -22.74 11.03
CA GLY A 135 12.89 -22.85 12.37
C GLY A 135 12.08 -23.73 13.30
N PHE A 136 10.76 -23.57 13.30
CA PHE A 136 9.86 -24.34 14.14
C PHE A 136 9.75 -25.82 13.73
N THR A 137 9.70 -26.11 12.42
CA THR A 137 9.50 -27.48 11.92
C THR A 137 10.78 -28.24 11.60
N GLY A 138 11.93 -27.57 11.50
CA GLY A 138 13.18 -28.14 11.01
C GLY A 138 13.17 -28.48 9.49
N ARG A 139 12.11 -28.12 8.75
CA ARG A 139 11.94 -28.45 7.34
C ARG A 139 12.45 -27.32 6.44
N ALA A 140 13.20 -27.66 5.38
CA ALA A 140 13.74 -26.66 4.44
C ALA A 140 12.79 -26.33 3.28
N LYS A 141 11.99 -27.31 2.82
CA LYS A 141 11.14 -27.19 1.63
C LYS A 141 9.83 -26.45 1.94
N VAL A 142 9.44 -25.57 1.02
CA VAL A 142 8.15 -24.87 1.01
C VAL A 142 7.44 -25.23 -0.30
N VAL A 143 6.16 -25.58 -0.22
CA VAL A 143 5.31 -25.80 -1.40
C VAL A 143 4.50 -24.54 -1.64
N LYS A 144 4.51 -24.09 -2.90
CA LYS A 144 3.70 -22.97 -3.38
C LYS A 144 2.85 -23.46 -4.55
N PHE A 145 1.56 -23.14 -4.53
CA PHE A 145 0.61 -23.39 -5.59
C PHE A 145 0.52 -22.20 -6.54
#